data_f4a3a809dde69878b068c6ecc55ada28
#
_entry.id   f4a3a809dde69878b068c6ecc55ada28
#
_cell.length_a   1.000
_cell.length_b   1.000
_cell.length_c   1.000
_cell.angle_alpha   90.00
_cell.angle_beta   90.00
_cell.angle_gamma   90.00
#
_symmetry.space_group_name_H-M   'P 1'
#
loop_
_entity.id
_entity.type
_entity.pdbx_description
1 polymer ?
#
loop_
_entity_poly.entity_id
_entity_poly.type
_entity_poly.pdbx_seq_one_letter_code
_entity_poly.pdbx_strand_id
1 'polypeptide(L)'
;NIGNIAVDLRSNGGGTTEVINEFLRYINISDYKLFGGTDIRNGGNLISYRDEIIPNKPVDNAFDGKVYVLTSQYTFSSAMDFAMVIQDNGIGKVIGEIPGNMPTAYGDKLGFQLPESKLVLSVSYKKFYRVDINKSEEPLIPDCTVNADEALEKLVEYIK
;
A
#
# COMPACT_ATOMS: atom_id res chain seq x y z
N ASN A 1 18.17 -0.73 22.19
CA ASN A 1 17.08 -0.13 21.40
C ASN A 1 17.18 -0.63 19.96
N ILE A 2 16.05 -1.05 19.38
CA ILE A 2 15.94 -1.38 17.95
C ILE A 2 15.83 -0.07 17.19
N GLY A 3 16.72 0.18 16.25
CA GLY A 3 16.74 1.42 15.46
C GLY A 3 16.10 1.31 14.07
N ASN A 4 15.86 0.08 13.60
CA ASN A 4 15.34 -0.19 12.27
C ASN A 4 14.32 -1.33 12.30
N ILE A 5 13.23 -1.20 11.56
CA ILE A 5 12.23 -2.23 11.31
C ILE A 5 12.12 -2.45 9.80
N ALA A 6 12.11 -3.70 9.35
CA ALA A 6 11.84 -4.06 7.97
C ALA A 6 10.60 -4.95 7.89
N VAL A 7 9.69 -4.60 6.98
CA VAL A 7 8.52 -5.41 6.64
C VAL A 7 8.78 -6.07 5.29
N ASP A 8 8.85 -7.41 5.28
CA ASP A 8 9.08 -8.18 4.06
C ASP A 8 7.77 -8.54 3.37
N LEU A 9 7.50 -7.87 2.25
CA LEU A 9 6.32 -8.08 1.43
C LEU A 9 6.61 -8.75 0.07
N ARG A 10 7.83 -9.27 -0.11
CA ARG A 10 8.26 -9.85 -1.40
C ARG A 10 7.41 -11.03 -1.87
N SER A 11 6.75 -11.74 -0.97
CA SER A 11 5.84 -12.85 -1.31
C SER A 11 4.40 -12.59 -0.85
N ASN A 12 4.01 -11.32 -0.67
CA ASN A 12 2.70 -10.95 -0.16
C ASN A 12 1.77 -10.46 -1.28
N GLY A 13 0.73 -11.24 -1.57
CA GLY A 13 -0.28 -10.93 -2.60
C GLY A 13 -1.39 -9.98 -2.15
N GLY A 14 -1.34 -9.42 -0.94
CA GLY A 14 -2.33 -8.49 -0.40
C GLY A 14 -3.32 -9.13 0.57
N GLY A 15 -4.40 -8.42 0.83
CA GLY A 15 -5.44 -8.78 1.80
C GLY A 15 -6.32 -7.59 2.14
N THR A 16 -6.40 -7.21 3.42
CA THR A 16 -7.12 -6.02 3.86
C THR A 16 -6.18 -4.86 4.14
N THR A 17 -6.57 -3.64 3.76
CA THR A 17 -5.83 -2.40 4.07
C THR A 17 -5.90 -2.01 5.55
N GLU A 18 -6.78 -2.61 6.34
CA GLU A 18 -6.85 -2.38 7.80
C GLU A 18 -5.54 -2.72 8.52
N VAL A 19 -4.77 -3.66 7.98
CA VAL A 19 -3.43 -4.01 8.49
C VAL A 19 -2.47 -2.80 8.43
N ILE A 20 -2.62 -1.94 7.42
CA ILE A 20 -1.81 -0.71 7.29
C ILE A 20 -2.12 0.22 8.46
N ASN A 21 -3.41 0.48 8.71
CA ASN A 21 -3.86 1.34 9.80
C ASN A 21 -3.37 0.81 11.15
N GLU A 22 -3.46 -0.50 11.39
CA GLU A 22 -3.01 -1.09 12.65
C GLU A 22 -1.48 -1.03 12.79
N PHE A 23 -0.71 -1.31 11.73
CA PHE A 23 0.74 -1.18 11.75
C PHE A 23 1.19 0.24 12.09
N LEU A 24 0.56 1.25 11.48
CA LEU A 24 0.92 2.66 11.70
C LEU A 24 0.66 3.13 13.13
N ARG A 25 -0.24 2.49 13.88
CA ARG A 25 -0.42 2.77 15.31
C ARG A 25 0.81 2.47 16.14
N TYR A 26 1.70 1.58 15.67
CA TYR A 26 2.96 1.26 16.33
C TYR A 26 4.13 2.12 15.86
N ILE A 27 3.89 3.07 14.97
CA ILE A 27 4.88 4.02 14.45
C ILE A 27 4.57 5.42 14.99
N ASN A 28 5.60 6.13 15.45
CA ASN A 28 5.48 7.47 16.02
C ASN A 28 5.31 8.54 14.92
N ILE A 29 4.12 8.59 14.33
CA ILE A 29 3.69 9.61 13.36
C ILE A 29 2.36 10.22 13.81
N SER A 30 2.09 11.47 13.41
CA SER A 30 0.86 12.20 13.78
C SER A 30 -0.34 11.85 12.90
N ASP A 31 -0.10 11.65 11.63
CA ASP A 31 -1.14 11.46 10.61
C ASP A 31 -0.53 10.85 9.33
N TYR A 32 -1.41 10.40 8.43
CA TYR A 32 -1.03 9.84 7.14
C TYR A 32 -2.22 9.90 6.16
N LYS A 33 -1.94 9.70 4.87
CA LYS A 33 -2.95 9.44 3.84
C LYS A 33 -2.89 7.96 3.47
N LEU A 34 -4.03 7.28 3.46
CA LEU A 34 -4.13 5.90 2.97
C LEU A 34 -4.18 5.89 1.43
N PHE A 35 -4.91 6.85 0.85
CA PHE A 35 -5.01 7.11 -0.59
C PHE A 35 -5.06 8.61 -0.86
N GLY A 36 -4.63 9.04 -2.03
CA GLY A 36 -4.80 10.41 -2.51
C GLY A 36 -6.24 10.72 -2.93
N GLY A 37 -7.04 9.68 -3.12
CA GLY A 37 -8.47 9.79 -3.37
C GLY A 37 -9.12 8.44 -3.57
N THR A 38 -10.46 8.45 -3.53
CA THR A 38 -11.29 7.28 -3.82
C THR A 38 -12.52 7.70 -4.58
N ASP A 39 -12.81 7.04 -5.69
CA ASP A 39 -14.07 7.15 -6.41
C ASP A 39 -14.92 5.91 -6.17
N ILE A 40 -16.16 6.10 -5.76
CA ILE A 40 -17.10 5.01 -5.45
C ILE A 40 -18.29 5.10 -6.39
N ARG A 41 -18.53 4.06 -7.17
CA ARG A 41 -19.74 3.91 -7.98
C ARG A 41 -20.87 3.35 -7.11
N ASN A 42 -21.94 4.14 -6.95
CA ASN A 42 -23.16 3.71 -6.25
C ASN A 42 -24.36 3.88 -7.21
N GLY A 43 -24.71 2.81 -7.88
CA GLY A 43 -25.69 2.84 -8.98
C GLY A 43 -25.28 3.80 -10.09
N GLY A 44 -26.12 4.78 -10.41
CA GLY A 44 -25.85 5.82 -11.40
C GLY A 44 -24.93 6.94 -10.91
N ASN A 45 -24.65 7.01 -9.60
CA ASN A 45 -23.88 8.09 -8.98
C ASN A 45 -22.40 7.73 -8.85
N LEU A 46 -21.55 8.75 -8.91
CA LEU A 46 -20.14 8.69 -8.58
C LEU A 46 -19.89 9.60 -7.39
N ILE A 47 -19.37 9.01 -6.29
CA ILE A 47 -19.00 9.73 -5.08
C ILE A 47 -17.49 9.77 -5.03
N SER A 48 -16.91 10.96 -4.86
CA SER A 48 -15.45 11.15 -4.87
C SER A 48 -14.98 11.74 -3.56
N TYR A 49 -13.94 11.13 -3.01
CA TYR A 49 -13.20 11.61 -1.84
C TYR A 49 -11.79 11.97 -2.30
N ARG A 50 -11.22 13.03 -1.74
CA ARG A 50 -9.86 13.49 -2.10
C ARG A 50 -9.11 13.97 -0.86
N ASP A 51 -7.81 13.65 -0.84
CA ASP A 51 -6.86 14.17 0.14
C ASP A 51 -7.25 13.96 1.62
N GLU A 52 -7.93 12.87 1.93
CA GLU A 52 -8.32 12.55 3.30
C GLU A 52 -7.07 12.25 4.15
N ILE A 53 -6.86 13.07 5.17
CA ILE A 53 -5.81 12.89 6.18
C ILE A 53 -6.40 12.10 7.34
N ILE A 54 -5.76 11.00 7.69
CA ILE A 54 -6.15 10.13 8.80
C ILE A 54 -5.26 10.46 10.00
N PRO A 55 -5.83 11.00 11.09
CA PRO A 55 -5.07 11.18 12.33
C PRO A 55 -4.62 9.82 12.88
N ASN A 56 -3.32 9.64 13.05
CA ASN A 56 -2.80 8.44 13.71
C ASN A 56 -3.07 8.52 15.23
N LYS A 57 -3.29 7.37 15.83
CA LYS A 57 -3.44 7.21 17.28
C LYS A 57 -2.37 6.22 17.75
N PRO A 58 -1.11 6.66 17.87
CA PRO A 58 -0.03 5.77 18.22
C PRO A 58 -0.24 5.17 19.62
N VAL A 59 0.23 3.93 19.79
CA VAL A 59 0.27 3.28 21.10
C VAL A 59 1.36 3.91 21.99
N ASP A 60 1.28 3.68 23.30
CA ASP A 60 2.33 4.10 24.22
C ASP A 60 3.66 3.43 23.81
N ASN A 61 4.74 4.21 23.77
CA ASN A 61 6.06 3.79 23.32
C ASN A 61 6.11 3.29 21.86
N ALA A 62 5.33 3.91 20.97
CA ALA A 62 5.41 3.65 19.54
C ALA A 62 6.85 3.79 19.03
N PHE A 63 7.16 3.04 17.97
CA PHE A 63 8.50 2.96 17.40
C PHE A 63 8.88 4.30 16.73
N ASP A 64 10.06 4.81 17.06
CA ASP A 64 10.60 6.09 16.58
C ASP A 64 11.86 5.93 15.72
N GLY A 65 12.06 4.74 15.16
CA GLY A 65 13.20 4.43 14.30
C GLY A 65 12.84 4.48 12.81
N LYS A 66 13.71 3.91 12.00
CA LYS A 66 13.54 3.88 10.53
C LYS A 66 12.73 2.66 10.10
N VAL A 67 11.78 2.88 9.20
CA VAL A 67 10.93 1.84 8.60
C VAL A 67 11.40 1.54 7.19
N TYR A 68 11.47 0.25 6.85
CA TYR A 68 11.80 -0.24 5.52
C TYR A 68 10.77 -1.25 5.06
N VAL A 69 10.52 -1.31 3.76
CA VAL A 69 9.64 -2.31 3.13
C VAL A 69 10.40 -2.99 2.02
N LEU A 70 10.42 -4.32 2.03
CA LEU A 70 10.98 -5.10 0.93
C LEU A 70 9.88 -5.52 -0.02
N THR A 71 10.07 -5.26 -1.32
CA THR A 71 9.08 -5.54 -2.37
C THR A 71 9.64 -6.42 -3.48
N SER A 72 8.75 -7.10 -4.18
CA SER A 72 9.01 -7.79 -5.43
C SER A 72 7.84 -7.61 -6.39
N GLN A 73 7.94 -8.12 -7.62
CA GLN A 73 6.80 -8.18 -8.54
C GLN A 73 5.63 -9.05 -8.04
N TYR A 74 5.80 -9.85 -6.97
CA TYR A 74 4.71 -10.58 -6.31
C TYR A 74 4.03 -9.76 -5.19
N THR A 75 4.61 -8.63 -4.79
CA THR A 75 3.96 -7.68 -3.89
C THR A 75 2.76 -7.08 -4.60
N PHE A 76 1.53 -7.37 -4.12
CA PHE A 76 0.33 -7.07 -4.88
C PHE A 76 -0.82 -6.56 -3.99
N SER A 77 -1.75 -5.77 -4.57
CA SER A 77 -2.96 -5.28 -3.88
C SER A 77 -2.60 -4.54 -2.58
N SER A 78 -3.23 -4.83 -1.44
CA SER A 78 -2.97 -4.11 -0.18
C SER A 78 -1.53 -4.23 0.33
N ALA A 79 -0.74 -5.20 -0.12
CA ALA A 79 0.70 -5.24 0.17
C ALA A 79 1.46 -4.14 -0.61
N MET A 80 1.07 -3.90 -1.86
CA MET A 80 1.57 -2.75 -2.62
C MET A 80 1.07 -1.44 -2.02
N ASP A 81 -0.21 -1.36 -1.59
CA ASP A 81 -0.75 -0.18 -0.90
C ASP A 81 0.05 0.12 0.38
N PHE A 82 0.45 -0.92 1.13
CA PHE A 82 1.31 -0.76 2.30
C PHE A 82 2.64 -0.09 1.94
N ALA A 83 3.34 -0.59 0.91
CA ALA A 83 4.61 -0.01 0.45
C ALA A 83 4.42 1.44 -0.02
N MET A 84 3.35 1.71 -0.78
CA MET A 84 2.98 3.06 -1.23
C MET A 84 2.74 4.01 -0.05
N VAL A 85 1.96 3.59 0.94
CA VAL A 85 1.67 4.42 2.13
C VAL A 85 2.94 4.76 2.89
N ILE A 86 3.85 3.79 3.08
CA ILE A 86 5.13 4.03 3.76
C ILE A 86 6.00 5.00 2.97
N GLN A 87 6.09 4.86 1.65
CA GLN A 87 6.96 5.69 0.81
C GLN A 87 6.37 7.09 0.58
N ASP A 88 5.13 7.18 0.10
CA ASP A 88 4.54 8.45 -0.31
C ASP A 88 4.19 9.38 0.87
N ASN A 89 3.97 8.85 2.08
CA ASN A 89 3.86 9.66 3.31
C ASN A 89 5.23 9.98 3.95
N GLY A 90 6.34 9.52 3.37
CA GLY A 90 7.68 9.77 3.91
C GLY A 90 7.98 9.06 5.24
N ILE A 91 7.23 7.99 5.56
CA ILE A 91 7.36 7.22 6.81
C ILE A 91 8.61 6.33 6.75
N GLY A 92 8.97 5.83 5.58
CA GLY A 92 10.09 4.90 5.41
C GLY A 92 10.54 4.77 3.96
N LYS A 93 11.35 3.73 3.71
CA LYS A 93 11.96 3.46 2.41
C LYS A 93 11.53 2.12 1.85
N VAL A 94 11.37 2.04 0.54
CA VAL A 94 11.08 0.81 -0.19
C VAL A 94 12.34 0.32 -0.91
N ILE A 95 12.65 -0.98 -0.75
CA ILE A 95 13.83 -1.62 -1.34
C ILE A 95 13.37 -2.91 -2.04
N GLY A 96 13.82 -3.12 -3.27
CA GLY A 96 13.50 -4.32 -4.05
C GLY A 96 13.04 -4.02 -5.46
N GLU A 97 12.10 -4.79 -5.97
CA GLU A 97 11.51 -4.63 -7.30
C GLU A 97 10.24 -3.78 -7.26
N ILE A 98 9.87 -3.23 -8.41
CA ILE A 98 8.57 -2.58 -8.62
C ILE A 98 7.47 -3.62 -8.33
N PRO A 99 6.48 -3.29 -7.45
CA PRO A 99 5.35 -4.17 -7.17
C PRO A 99 4.52 -4.54 -8.40
N GLY A 100 3.81 -5.65 -8.32
CA GLY A 100 3.10 -6.27 -9.44
C GLY A 100 1.82 -5.58 -9.89
N ASN A 101 1.38 -4.51 -9.21
CA ASN A 101 0.26 -3.69 -9.65
C ASN A 101 0.51 -2.20 -9.49
N MET A 102 -0.23 -1.41 -10.24
CA MET A 102 -0.19 0.05 -10.15
C MET A 102 -0.79 0.54 -8.82
N PRO A 103 -0.22 1.63 -8.22
CA PRO A 103 -0.78 2.28 -7.03
C PRO A 103 -2.20 2.82 -7.22
N THR A 104 -2.48 3.37 -8.41
CA THR A 104 -3.85 3.71 -8.78
C THR A 104 -4.52 2.50 -9.42
N ALA A 105 -5.53 1.96 -8.76
CA ALA A 105 -6.15 0.70 -9.17
C ALA A 105 -7.65 0.64 -8.83
N TYR A 106 -8.32 -0.30 -9.48
CA TYR A 106 -9.70 -0.65 -9.13
C TYR A 106 -9.72 -1.76 -8.09
N GLY A 107 -10.57 -1.61 -7.08
CA GLY A 107 -10.76 -2.57 -6.01
C GLY A 107 -12.20 -2.66 -5.55
N ASP A 108 -12.42 -3.43 -4.50
CA ASP A 108 -13.73 -3.76 -3.94
C ASP A 108 -14.73 -4.22 -5.02
N LYS A 109 -15.08 -5.48 -4.98
CA LYS A 109 -15.81 -6.15 -6.06
C LYS A 109 -17.22 -6.56 -5.63
N LEU A 110 -18.18 -6.37 -6.52
CA LEU A 110 -19.50 -7.01 -6.45
C LEU A 110 -19.48 -8.27 -7.31
N GLY A 111 -19.95 -9.38 -6.73
CA GLY A 111 -20.08 -10.65 -7.44
C GLY A 111 -21.51 -10.83 -7.96
N PHE A 112 -21.62 -11.28 -9.21
CA PHE A 112 -22.89 -11.59 -9.88
C PHE A 112 -22.79 -12.98 -10.50
N GLN A 113 -23.83 -13.79 -10.34
CA GLN A 113 -23.94 -15.06 -11.05
C GLN A 113 -24.92 -14.89 -12.21
N LEU A 114 -24.47 -15.25 -13.41
CA LEU A 114 -25.31 -15.23 -14.60
C LEU A 114 -26.38 -16.36 -14.49
N PRO A 115 -27.66 -16.04 -14.73
CA PRO A 115 -28.76 -16.99 -14.41
C PRO A 115 -28.72 -18.25 -15.27
N GLU A 116 -28.31 -18.18 -16.52
CA GLU A 116 -28.29 -19.31 -17.45
C GLU A 116 -26.97 -20.11 -17.34
N SER A 117 -25.83 -19.47 -17.56
CA SER A 117 -24.53 -20.15 -17.60
C SER A 117 -23.94 -20.46 -16.23
N LYS A 118 -24.48 -19.89 -15.16
CA LYS A 118 -23.95 -19.96 -13.77
C LYS A 118 -22.52 -19.41 -13.60
N LEU A 119 -21.97 -18.78 -14.62
CA LEU A 119 -20.68 -18.11 -14.53
C LEU A 119 -20.74 -16.96 -13.51
N VAL A 120 -19.67 -16.80 -12.76
CA VAL A 120 -19.53 -15.70 -11.79
C VAL A 120 -18.78 -14.57 -12.45
N LEU A 121 -19.39 -13.37 -12.44
CA LEU A 121 -18.79 -12.12 -12.88
C LEU A 121 -18.47 -11.26 -11.66
N SER A 122 -17.28 -10.70 -11.59
CA SER A 122 -16.89 -9.73 -10.55
C SER A 122 -16.63 -8.38 -11.20
N VAL A 123 -17.23 -7.33 -10.61
CA VAL A 123 -17.08 -5.95 -11.09
C VAL A 123 -16.61 -5.07 -9.94
N SER A 124 -15.47 -4.41 -10.10
CA SER A 124 -14.99 -3.43 -9.14
C SER A 124 -15.86 -2.16 -9.19
N TYR A 125 -16.20 -1.64 -8.02
CA TYR A 125 -17.02 -0.43 -7.88
C TYR A 125 -16.29 0.75 -7.24
N LYS A 126 -15.02 0.54 -6.82
CA LYS A 126 -14.15 1.60 -6.33
C LYS A 126 -12.91 1.73 -7.22
N LYS A 127 -12.45 2.98 -7.37
CA LYS A 127 -11.11 3.31 -7.88
C LYS A 127 -10.36 4.02 -6.76
N PHE A 128 -9.21 3.50 -6.40
CA PHE A 128 -8.29 4.10 -5.43
C PHE A 128 -7.18 4.81 -6.19
N TYR A 129 -6.79 5.98 -5.71
CA TYR A 129 -5.72 6.77 -6.29
C TYR A 129 -4.49 6.73 -5.39
N ARG A 130 -3.32 6.70 -6.00
CA ARG A 130 -2.04 6.79 -5.30
C ARG A 130 -2.05 7.94 -4.29
N VAL A 131 -1.36 7.77 -3.15
CA VAL A 131 -1.25 8.79 -2.09
C VAL A 131 -0.76 10.11 -2.65
N ASP A 132 0.35 10.10 -3.42
CA ASP A 132 0.75 11.25 -4.24
C ASP A 132 -0.03 11.25 -5.56
N ILE A 133 -1.12 12.00 -5.61
CA ILE A 133 -2.02 12.04 -6.77
C ILE A 133 -1.33 12.55 -8.04
N ASN A 134 -0.25 13.31 -7.91
CA ASN A 134 0.52 13.77 -9.07
C ASN A 134 1.27 12.63 -9.76
N LYS A 135 1.47 11.50 -9.05
CA LYS A 135 2.09 10.28 -9.56
C LYS A 135 1.10 9.15 -9.80
N SER A 136 -0.20 9.46 -9.93
CA SER A 136 -1.28 8.46 -10.07
C SER A 136 -1.08 7.49 -11.22
N GLU A 137 -0.47 7.91 -12.31
CA GLU A 137 -0.21 7.09 -13.49
C GLU A 137 1.20 6.46 -13.50
N GLU A 138 1.95 6.59 -12.41
CA GLU A 138 3.29 6.04 -12.26
C GLU A 138 3.29 4.79 -11.38
N PRO A 139 4.13 3.77 -11.70
CA PRO A 139 4.33 2.65 -10.80
C PRO A 139 5.01 3.10 -9.50
N LEU A 140 4.91 2.28 -8.45
CA LEU A 140 5.67 2.49 -7.22
C LEU A 140 7.12 2.07 -7.44
N ILE A 141 7.98 3.06 -7.73
CA ILE A 141 9.41 2.81 -7.91
C ILE A 141 10.06 2.77 -6.53
N PRO A 142 10.74 1.66 -6.14
CA PRO A 142 11.46 1.58 -4.87
C PRO A 142 12.55 2.66 -4.75
N ASP A 143 12.82 3.13 -3.53
CA ASP A 143 13.94 4.06 -3.24
C ASP A 143 15.29 3.43 -3.58
N CYS A 144 15.38 2.11 -3.50
CA CYS A 144 16.53 1.33 -3.94
C CYS A 144 16.03 0.14 -4.76
N THR A 145 16.19 0.19 -6.07
CA THR A 145 15.78 -0.89 -6.99
C THR A 145 16.87 -1.93 -7.08
N VAL A 146 16.55 -3.16 -6.68
CA VAL A 146 17.40 -4.37 -6.76
C VAL A 146 16.51 -5.59 -7.00
N ASN A 147 17.09 -6.72 -7.38
CA ASN A 147 16.35 -7.98 -7.46
C ASN A 147 15.79 -8.37 -6.09
N ALA A 148 14.63 -9.00 -6.07
CA ALA A 148 13.96 -9.40 -4.83
C ALA A 148 14.84 -10.25 -3.92
N ASP A 149 15.63 -11.15 -4.49
CA ASP A 149 16.53 -12.06 -3.74
C ASP A 149 17.64 -11.28 -3.01
N GLU A 150 18.08 -10.15 -3.58
CA GLU A 150 19.15 -9.30 -3.05
C GLU A 150 18.63 -8.22 -2.07
N ALA A 151 17.31 -8.00 -2.03
CA ALA A 151 16.73 -6.86 -1.33
C ALA A 151 17.04 -6.84 0.19
N LEU A 152 17.08 -8.01 0.85
CA LEU A 152 17.41 -8.10 2.27
C LEU A 152 18.89 -7.80 2.53
N GLU A 153 19.79 -8.33 1.69
CA GLU A 153 21.23 -8.06 1.80
C GLU A 153 21.50 -6.57 1.57
N LYS A 154 20.86 -6.00 0.55
CA LYS A 154 20.94 -4.57 0.23
C LYS A 154 20.42 -3.69 1.35
N LEU A 155 19.32 -4.07 2.02
CA LEU A 155 18.85 -3.38 3.21
C LEU A 155 19.91 -3.39 4.32
N VAL A 156 20.54 -4.55 4.61
CA VAL A 156 21.57 -4.65 5.65
C VAL A 156 22.78 -3.76 5.34
N GLU A 157 23.15 -3.62 4.06
CA GLU A 157 24.18 -2.64 3.64
C GLU A 157 23.73 -1.20 3.85
N TYR A 158 22.46 -0.91 3.52
CA TYR A 158 21.88 0.44 3.57
C TYR A 158 21.77 1.01 5.00
N ILE A 159 21.61 0.14 6.00
CA ILE A 159 21.42 0.54 7.42
C ILE A 159 22.74 0.60 8.21
N LYS A 160 23.87 0.14 7.67
CA LYS A 160 25.21 0.24 8.28
C LYS A 160 25.76 1.66 8.15
#